data_27482463abac5762e9cc5912e954976d
#
_entry.id   27482463abac5762e9cc5912e954976d
#
_cell.length_a   1.000
_cell.length_b   1.000
_cell.length_c   1.000
_cell.angle_alpha   90.00
_cell.angle_beta   90.00
_cell.angle_gamma   90.00
#
_symmetry.space_group_name_H-M   'P 1'
#
loop_
_entity.id
_entity.type
_entity.pdbx_description
1 polymer ?
#
loop_
_entity_poly.entity_id
_entity_poly.type
_entity_poly.pdbx_seq_one_letter_code
_entity_poly.pdbx_strand_id
1 'polypeptide(L)'
;GDADGGGGLELHLHPGLKHSGKNGIQVFDTMFRNNNKDAHAKTHAHIYKEYESTIYALTAAIDAKDHYTFSHSTNVAYYATALARTLGMNEDMIEIIHQAALLHDVGKIGIPESVLNKAGSLTDEEYEMIKGHVEASIDIIRHLPSLDYVIPAVIGHHEHYDGKGYPRRIAGEDIPLTARILCVADSFDAMTSIRCYKKAFPVKVA
;
A
#
# COMPACT_ATOMS: atom_id res chain seq x y z
N GLY A 1 27.31 41.92 -23.60
CA GLY A 1 26.70 40.86 -24.32
C GLY A 1 26.19 39.81 -23.33
N ASP A 2 24.93 39.87 -23.14
CA ASP A 2 24.15 38.99 -22.20
C ASP A 2 23.99 37.60 -22.78
N ALA A 3 24.05 36.57 -21.94
CA ALA A 3 23.33 35.34 -22.16
C ALA A 3 23.16 34.60 -20.83
N ASP A 4 22.04 34.85 -20.24
CA ASP A 4 21.38 34.11 -19.19
C ASP A 4 20.96 32.74 -19.74
N GLY A 5 21.35 31.67 -19.11
CA GLY A 5 21.01 30.29 -19.47
C GLY A 5 20.50 29.50 -18.27
N GLY A 6 19.35 29.92 -17.75
CA GLY A 6 18.62 29.16 -16.74
C GLY A 6 17.92 27.96 -17.37
N GLY A 7 18.53 26.79 -17.33
CA GLY A 7 17.91 25.54 -17.69
C GLY A 7 16.99 25.05 -16.57
N GLY A 8 15.73 25.47 -16.59
CA GLY A 8 14.68 24.88 -15.79
C GLY A 8 14.38 23.46 -16.30
N LEU A 9 14.53 22.46 -15.44
CA LEU A 9 13.99 21.11 -15.67
C LEU A 9 12.46 21.22 -15.67
N GLU A 10 11.86 21.36 -16.85
CA GLU A 10 10.42 21.13 -17.03
C GLU A 10 10.16 19.62 -16.86
N LEU A 11 9.61 19.28 -15.70
CA LEU A 11 8.95 18.01 -15.49
C LEU A 11 7.75 17.94 -16.45
N HIS A 12 7.90 17.19 -17.53
CA HIS A 12 6.79 16.79 -18.40
C HIS A 12 5.82 15.90 -17.61
N LEU A 13 4.93 16.55 -16.87
CA LEU A 13 3.75 15.88 -16.32
C LEU A 13 2.83 15.50 -17.49
N HIS A 14 2.48 14.23 -17.56
CA HIS A 14 1.53 13.68 -18.54
C HIS A 14 0.26 14.55 -18.58
N PRO A 15 -0.28 14.90 -19.78
CA PRO A 15 -1.36 15.90 -19.91
C PRO A 15 -2.70 15.57 -19.23
N GLY A 16 -2.81 14.39 -18.57
CA GLY A 16 -4.04 13.93 -17.92
C GLY A 16 -4.20 14.27 -16.43
N LEU A 17 -3.20 14.89 -15.77
CA LEU A 17 -3.20 15.07 -14.32
C LEU A 17 -3.61 16.46 -13.82
N LYS A 18 -4.20 17.29 -14.67
CA LYS A 18 -4.76 18.58 -14.23
C LYS A 18 -6.27 18.42 -14.01
N HIS A 19 -6.64 18.39 -12.76
CA HIS A 19 -7.91 18.68 -12.08
C HIS A 19 -8.54 17.54 -11.29
N SER A 20 -8.78 17.88 -10.03
CA SER A 20 -9.65 17.31 -9.00
C SER A 20 -9.25 15.99 -8.35
N GLY A 21 -8.95 16.04 -7.05
CA GLY A 21 -8.55 14.92 -6.21
C GLY A 21 -9.58 13.81 -5.97
N LYS A 22 -10.80 13.92 -6.50
CA LYS A 22 -11.80 12.84 -6.47
C LYS A 22 -11.76 11.95 -7.71
N ASN A 23 -11.38 12.46 -8.86
CA ASN A 23 -11.43 11.71 -10.13
C ASN A 23 -10.15 10.91 -10.44
N GLY A 24 -9.03 11.19 -9.77
CA GLY A 24 -7.76 10.52 -10.10
C GLY A 24 -7.76 9.02 -9.80
N ILE A 25 -8.41 8.60 -8.73
CA ILE A 25 -8.48 7.17 -8.33
C ILE A 25 -9.47 6.41 -9.23
N GLN A 26 -10.63 7.00 -9.55
CA GLN A 26 -11.58 6.40 -10.49
C GLN A 26 -11.02 6.30 -11.90
N VAL A 27 -10.26 7.29 -12.36
CA VAL A 27 -9.60 7.27 -13.67
C VAL A 27 -8.55 6.16 -13.71
N PHE A 28 -7.81 5.93 -12.63
CA PHE A 28 -6.82 4.87 -12.56
C PHE A 28 -7.49 3.49 -12.60
N ASP A 29 -8.52 3.23 -11.82
CA ASP A 29 -9.32 2.01 -11.85
C ASP A 29 -9.98 1.78 -13.24
N THR A 30 -10.44 2.86 -13.90
CA THR A 30 -11.07 2.78 -15.21
C THR A 30 -10.06 2.57 -16.34
N MET A 31 -8.87 3.17 -16.26
CA MET A 31 -7.79 2.94 -17.22
C MET A 31 -7.29 1.49 -17.20
N PHE A 32 -7.20 0.88 -16.01
CA PHE A 32 -6.86 -0.54 -15.91
C PHE A 32 -7.93 -1.47 -16.45
N ARG A 33 -9.21 -1.08 -16.40
CA ARG A 33 -10.31 -1.88 -16.97
C ARG A 33 -10.37 -1.87 -18.50
N ASN A 34 -9.88 -0.83 -19.15
CA ASN A 34 -10.15 -0.57 -20.58
C ASN A 34 -8.97 -0.76 -21.53
N ASN A 35 -7.72 -0.92 -21.06
CA ASN A 35 -6.56 -1.03 -21.97
C ASN A 35 -5.95 -2.43 -22.01
N ASN A 36 -6.06 -3.04 -23.18
CA ASN A 36 -5.25 -4.13 -23.77
C ASN A 36 -4.63 -5.13 -22.76
N LYS A 37 -5.48 -6.05 -22.29
CA LYS A 37 -5.21 -7.00 -21.21
C LYS A 37 -3.90 -7.79 -21.34
N ASP A 38 -3.49 -8.16 -22.56
CA ASP A 38 -2.35 -9.06 -22.76
C ASP A 38 -0.99 -8.36 -22.76
N ALA A 39 -0.91 -7.11 -23.20
CA ALA A 39 0.35 -6.36 -23.23
C ALA A 39 0.73 -5.85 -21.83
N HIS A 40 -0.25 -5.37 -21.06
CA HIS A 40 -0.02 -4.88 -19.68
C HIS A 40 0.37 -6.01 -18.72
N ALA A 41 -0.32 -7.16 -18.79
CA ALA A 41 0.00 -8.32 -17.95
C ALA A 41 1.45 -8.79 -18.13
N LYS A 42 1.92 -8.88 -19.37
CA LYS A 42 3.30 -9.27 -19.66
C LYS A 42 4.32 -8.24 -19.15
N THR A 43 3.98 -6.94 -19.26
CA THR A 43 4.85 -5.86 -18.80
C THR A 43 4.93 -5.84 -17.27
N HIS A 44 3.82 -5.97 -16.56
CA HIS A 44 3.80 -6.01 -15.10
C HIS A 44 4.52 -7.24 -14.53
N ALA A 45 4.28 -8.41 -15.10
CA ALA A 45 4.98 -9.63 -14.67
C ALA A 45 6.50 -9.54 -14.88
N HIS A 46 6.96 -8.90 -15.95
CA HIS A 46 8.39 -8.70 -16.19
C HIS A 46 9.01 -7.72 -15.18
N ILE A 47 8.37 -6.59 -14.95
CA ILE A 47 8.82 -5.57 -14.00
C ILE A 47 8.86 -6.14 -12.58
N TYR A 48 7.83 -6.87 -12.16
CA TYR A 48 7.80 -7.51 -10.85
C TYR A 48 8.98 -8.45 -10.66
N LYS A 49 9.26 -9.31 -11.65
CA LYS A 49 10.37 -10.25 -11.56
C LYS A 49 11.73 -9.55 -11.41
N GLU A 50 11.88 -8.38 -12.01
CA GLU A 50 13.10 -7.58 -11.88
C GLU A 50 13.28 -7.01 -10.47
N TYR A 51 12.19 -6.59 -9.81
CA TYR A 51 12.23 -5.98 -8.47
C TYR A 51 11.85 -6.94 -7.33
N GLU A 52 11.45 -8.15 -7.64
CA GLU A 52 10.94 -9.13 -6.66
C GLU A 52 11.87 -9.28 -5.45
N SER A 53 13.16 -9.48 -5.69
CA SER A 53 14.13 -9.63 -4.60
C SER A 53 14.27 -8.36 -3.76
N THR A 54 14.14 -7.20 -4.36
CA THR A 54 14.19 -5.91 -3.66
C THR A 54 12.96 -5.71 -2.80
N ILE A 55 11.78 -6.03 -3.32
CA ILE A 55 10.51 -5.96 -2.57
C ILE A 55 10.59 -6.86 -1.35
N TYR A 56 10.98 -8.13 -1.52
CA TYR A 56 11.11 -9.04 -0.39
C TYR A 56 12.17 -8.61 0.63
N ALA A 57 13.29 -8.03 0.18
CA ALA A 57 14.31 -7.52 1.10
C ALA A 57 13.81 -6.34 1.93
N LEU A 58 13.07 -5.40 1.31
CA LEU A 58 12.44 -4.28 2.01
C LEU A 58 11.38 -4.78 3.01
N THR A 59 10.50 -5.68 2.59
CA THR A 59 9.49 -6.31 3.42
C THR A 59 10.11 -6.97 4.65
N ALA A 60 11.15 -7.79 4.45
CA ALA A 60 11.84 -8.46 5.55
C ALA A 60 12.52 -7.47 6.53
N ALA A 61 13.05 -6.35 6.02
CA ALA A 61 13.65 -5.34 6.86
C ALA A 61 12.61 -4.63 7.74
N ILE A 62 11.41 -4.38 7.23
CA ILE A 62 10.31 -3.77 7.98
C ILE A 62 9.72 -4.74 9.00
N ASP A 63 9.44 -5.97 8.60
CA ASP A 63 8.94 -7.00 9.52
C ASP A 63 9.92 -7.21 10.69
N ALA A 64 11.23 -7.17 10.43
CA ALA A 64 12.26 -7.26 11.48
C ALA A 64 12.25 -6.05 12.43
N LYS A 65 11.99 -4.84 11.93
CA LYS A 65 11.94 -3.61 12.74
C LYS A 65 10.69 -3.55 13.63
N ASP A 66 9.56 -4.02 13.14
CA ASP A 66 8.26 -3.96 13.85
C ASP A 66 8.14 -5.03 14.94
N HIS A 67 9.20 -5.87 15.15
CA HIS A 67 9.16 -7.04 16.03
C HIS A 67 7.93 -7.94 15.80
N TYR A 68 7.24 -7.73 14.70
CA TYR A 68 6.26 -8.67 14.18
C TYR A 68 6.96 -9.97 13.79
N THR A 69 6.25 -11.04 13.87
CA THR A 69 6.71 -12.28 13.27
C THR A 69 7.14 -12.00 11.83
N PHE A 70 8.29 -12.49 11.40
CA PHE A 70 8.91 -12.36 10.07
C PHE A 70 7.99 -12.69 8.88
N SER A 71 6.68 -12.66 9.06
CA SER A 71 5.68 -13.16 8.12
C SER A 71 4.44 -12.27 8.01
N HIS A 72 4.36 -11.13 8.70
CA HIS A 72 3.15 -10.29 8.66
C HIS A 72 2.80 -9.91 7.23
N SER A 73 3.69 -9.21 6.54
CA SER A 73 3.43 -8.73 5.18
C SER A 73 3.15 -9.87 4.20
N THR A 74 3.81 -11.03 4.38
CA THR A 74 3.55 -12.23 3.56
C THR A 74 2.21 -12.88 3.88
N ASN A 75 1.80 -12.90 5.14
CA ASN A 75 0.47 -13.38 5.55
C ASN A 75 -0.63 -12.47 4.99
N VAL A 76 -0.46 -11.15 5.11
CA VAL A 76 -1.40 -10.17 4.53
C VAL A 76 -1.52 -10.38 3.02
N ALA A 77 -0.40 -10.57 2.32
CA ALA A 77 -0.41 -10.87 0.89
C ALA A 77 -1.16 -12.17 0.56
N TYR A 78 -0.96 -13.22 1.37
CA TYR A 78 -1.68 -14.48 1.22
C TYR A 78 -3.20 -14.30 1.40
N TYR A 79 -3.63 -13.64 2.49
CA TYR A 79 -5.06 -13.43 2.76
C TYR A 79 -5.71 -12.51 1.73
N ALA A 80 -5.03 -11.42 1.36
CA ALA A 80 -5.54 -10.46 0.38
C ALA A 80 -5.73 -11.12 -1.00
N THR A 81 -4.77 -11.92 -1.46
CA THR A 81 -4.87 -12.62 -2.75
C THR A 81 -5.92 -13.73 -2.72
N ALA A 82 -6.06 -14.45 -1.60
CA ALA A 82 -7.11 -15.46 -1.44
C ALA A 82 -8.51 -14.81 -1.50
N LEU A 83 -8.70 -13.67 -0.82
CA LEU A 83 -9.94 -12.91 -0.86
C LEU A 83 -10.22 -12.38 -2.28
N ALA A 84 -9.22 -11.82 -2.96
CA ALA A 84 -9.34 -11.31 -4.32
C ALA A 84 -9.76 -12.41 -5.32
N ARG A 85 -9.17 -13.62 -5.21
CA ARG A 85 -9.58 -14.79 -6.00
C ARG A 85 -11.03 -15.18 -5.74
N THR A 86 -11.43 -15.19 -4.48
CA THR A 86 -12.82 -15.52 -4.08
C THR A 86 -13.82 -14.53 -4.65
N LEU A 87 -13.43 -13.25 -4.79
CA LEU A 87 -14.21 -12.19 -5.42
C LEU A 87 -14.19 -12.24 -6.96
N GLY A 88 -13.49 -13.20 -7.56
CA GLY A 88 -13.43 -13.38 -9.02
C GLY A 88 -12.58 -12.31 -9.73
N MET A 89 -11.62 -11.71 -9.04
CA MET A 89 -10.70 -10.76 -9.67
C MET A 89 -9.77 -11.47 -10.67
N ASN A 90 -9.33 -10.75 -11.70
CA ASN A 90 -8.37 -11.29 -12.65
C ASN A 90 -6.96 -11.37 -12.05
N GLU A 91 -6.08 -12.16 -12.66
CA GLU A 91 -4.73 -12.42 -12.14
C GLU A 91 -3.88 -11.12 -12.08
N ASP A 92 -4.07 -10.16 -12.99
CA ASP A 92 -3.35 -8.89 -12.97
C ASP A 92 -3.68 -8.08 -11.70
N MET A 93 -4.97 -8.03 -11.34
CA MET A 93 -5.41 -7.36 -10.11
C MET A 93 -4.98 -8.10 -8.85
N ILE A 94 -4.95 -9.45 -8.89
CA ILE A 94 -4.45 -10.27 -7.79
C ILE A 94 -2.97 -10.00 -7.57
N GLU A 95 -2.19 -9.88 -8.64
CA GLU A 95 -0.77 -9.55 -8.57
C GLU A 95 -0.52 -8.14 -8.00
N ILE A 96 -1.30 -7.15 -8.42
CA ILE A 96 -1.25 -5.79 -7.85
C ILE A 96 -1.53 -5.82 -6.35
N ILE A 97 -2.54 -6.58 -5.92
CA ILE A 97 -2.89 -6.72 -4.50
C ILE A 97 -1.77 -7.41 -3.73
N HIS A 98 -1.16 -8.46 -4.30
CA HIS A 98 -0.02 -9.14 -3.71
C HIS A 98 1.15 -8.19 -3.44
N GLN A 99 1.55 -7.43 -4.43
CA GLN A 99 2.66 -6.47 -4.33
C GLN A 99 2.33 -5.32 -3.37
N ALA A 100 1.09 -4.79 -3.43
CA ALA A 100 0.63 -3.77 -2.50
C ALA A 100 0.68 -4.27 -1.05
N ALA A 101 0.30 -5.53 -0.81
CA ALA A 101 0.36 -6.13 0.52
C ALA A 101 1.78 -6.29 1.05
N LEU A 102 2.75 -6.59 0.19
CA LEU A 102 4.16 -6.65 0.60
C LEU A 102 4.74 -5.28 0.94
N LEU A 103 4.24 -4.21 0.33
CA LEU A 103 4.80 -2.86 0.42
C LEU A 103 3.98 -1.90 1.30
N HIS A 104 2.79 -2.30 1.78
CA HIS A 104 1.86 -1.37 2.42
C HIS A 104 2.45 -0.63 3.62
N ASP A 105 3.29 -1.31 4.35
CA ASP A 105 3.89 -0.87 5.60
C ASP A 105 5.36 -0.42 5.49
N VAL A 106 5.92 -0.36 4.27
CA VAL A 106 7.36 -0.04 4.07
C VAL A 106 7.76 1.30 4.70
N GLY A 107 6.84 2.26 4.79
CA GLY A 107 7.04 3.55 5.42
C GLY A 107 7.26 3.50 6.94
N LYS A 108 6.96 2.40 7.61
CA LYS A 108 7.28 2.20 9.04
C LYS A 108 8.78 2.27 9.31
N ILE A 109 9.62 2.18 8.28
CA ILE A 109 11.06 2.39 8.42
C ILE A 109 11.40 3.75 9.03
N GLY A 110 10.59 4.77 8.76
CA GLY A 110 10.72 6.12 9.31
C GLY A 110 10.23 6.31 10.75
N ILE A 111 9.48 5.37 11.30
CA ILE A 111 8.91 5.48 12.65
C ILE A 111 9.98 5.10 13.70
N PRO A 112 10.19 5.89 14.75
CA PRO A 112 11.09 5.51 15.84
C PRO A 112 10.66 4.20 16.50
N GLU A 113 11.61 3.32 16.77
CA GLU A 113 11.34 2.00 17.37
C GLU A 113 10.67 2.11 18.76
N SER A 114 10.99 3.14 19.52
CA SER A 114 10.36 3.43 20.81
C SER A 114 8.86 3.74 20.72
N VAL A 115 8.39 4.21 19.56
CA VAL A 115 6.97 4.46 19.29
C VAL A 115 6.33 3.21 18.69
N LEU A 116 6.97 2.61 17.71
CA LEU A 116 6.47 1.45 16.99
C LEU A 116 6.25 0.24 17.94
N ASN A 117 7.19 -0.01 18.84
CA ASN A 117 7.18 -1.16 19.76
C ASN A 117 6.77 -0.77 21.20
N LYS A 118 6.05 0.35 21.36
CA LYS A 118 5.62 0.81 22.67
C LYS A 118 4.68 -0.19 23.36
N ALA A 119 5.04 -0.63 24.56
CA ALA A 119 4.26 -1.56 25.36
C ALA A 119 3.13 -0.83 26.11
N GLY A 120 2.24 -0.14 25.44
CA GLY A 120 1.14 0.59 26.07
C GLY A 120 0.36 1.42 25.06
N SER A 121 -0.55 2.25 25.56
CA SER A 121 -1.30 3.16 24.68
C SER A 121 -0.37 4.23 24.11
N LEU A 122 -0.55 4.54 22.86
CA LEU A 122 0.09 5.66 22.17
C LEU A 122 -0.53 6.98 22.66
N THR A 123 0.26 8.05 22.71
CA THR A 123 -0.29 9.42 22.79
C THR A 123 -0.88 9.81 21.43
N ASP A 124 -1.62 10.92 21.38
CA ASP A 124 -2.18 11.41 20.13
C ASP A 124 -1.06 11.76 19.14
N GLU A 125 0.04 12.34 19.60
CA GLU A 125 1.20 12.69 18.77
C GLU A 125 1.90 11.43 18.23
N GLU A 126 2.08 10.41 19.07
CA GLU A 126 2.67 9.13 18.66
C GLU A 126 1.76 8.42 17.64
N TYR A 127 0.44 8.49 17.83
CA TYR A 127 -0.51 7.94 16.89
C TYR A 127 -0.48 8.65 15.54
N GLU A 128 -0.41 10.00 15.52
CA GLU A 128 -0.22 10.78 14.29
C GLU A 128 1.10 10.40 13.59
N MET A 129 2.17 10.18 14.35
CA MET A 129 3.45 9.73 13.79
C MET A 129 3.32 8.36 13.13
N ILE A 130 2.60 7.41 13.74
CA ILE A 130 2.34 6.10 13.13
C ILE A 130 1.53 6.25 11.85
N LYS A 131 0.49 7.08 11.82
CA LYS A 131 -0.29 7.32 10.60
C LYS A 131 0.55 7.82 9.42
N GLY A 132 1.62 8.52 9.71
CA GLY A 132 2.57 9.03 8.71
C GLY A 132 3.26 7.94 7.89
N HIS A 133 3.23 6.65 8.33
CA HIS A 133 3.84 5.57 7.54
C HIS A 133 3.18 5.41 6.18
N VAL A 134 1.89 5.73 6.04
CA VAL A 134 1.18 5.60 4.76
C VAL A 134 1.79 6.51 3.70
N GLU A 135 1.96 7.79 4.01
CA GLU A 135 2.60 8.74 3.09
C GLU A 135 4.08 8.39 2.85
N ALA A 136 4.81 7.98 3.90
CA ALA A 136 6.18 7.52 3.78
C ALA A 136 6.30 6.27 2.90
N SER A 137 5.33 5.34 2.94
CA SER A 137 5.27 4.19 2.02
C SER A 137 5.13 4.64 0.57
N ILE A 138 4.26 5.61 0.31
CA ILE A 138 4.07 6.17 -1.04
C ILE A 138 5.36 6.82 -1.54
N ASP A 139 6.04 7.59 -0.69
CA ASP A 139 7.30 8.25 -1.06
C ASP A 139 8.38 7.23 -1.41
N ILE A 140 8.47 6.11 -0.68
CA ILE A 140 9.40 5.03 -1.00
C ILE A 140 9.02 4.34 -2.31
N ILE A 141 7.74 3.99 -2.49
CA ILE A 141 7.24 3.29 -3.69
C ILE A 141 7.51 4.10 -4.95
N ARG A 142 7.36 5.42 -4.91
CA ARG A 142 7.66 6.32 -6.05
C ARG A 142 9.12 6.27 -6.53
N HIS A 143 10.05 5.79 -5.69
CA HIS A 143 11.43 5.56 -6.09
C HIS A 143 11.66 4.18 -6.73
N LEU A 144 10.64 3.32 -6.77
CA LEU A 144 10.68 2.03 -7.45
C LEU A 144 10.02 2.19 -8.83
N PRO A 145 10.80 2.23 -9.92
CA PRO A 145 10.26 2.47 -11.24
C PRO A 145 9.13 1.48 -11.56
N SER A 146 8.05 2.00 -12.10
CA SER A 146 6.90 1.22 -12.58
C SER A 146 6.07 0.47 -11.51
N LEU A 147 6.20 0.81 -10.23
CA LEU A 147 5.33 0.28 -9.16
C LEU A 147 4.21 1.24 -8.72
N ASP A 148 4.00 2.35 -9.42
CA ASP A 148 2.97 3.34 -9.09
C ASP A 148 1.55 2.75 -9.03
N TYR A 149 1.31 1.66 -9.73
CA TYR A 149 0.02 0.98 -9.77
C TYR A 149 -0.40 0.33 -8.44
N VAL A 150 0.51 0.12 -7.48
CA VAL A 150 0.16 -0.36 -6.14
C VAL A 150 -0.29 0.78 -5.21
N ILE A 151 0.04 2.03 -5.54
CA ILE A 151 -0.22 3.21 -4.70
C ILE A 151 -1.70 3.34 -4.29
N PRO A 152 -2.70 3.14 -5.17
CA PRO A 152 -4.11 3.24 -4.77
C PRO A 152 -4.51 2.25 -3.66
N ALA A 153 -3.94 1.06 -3.64
CA ALA A 153 -4.17 0.08 -2.58
C ALA A 153 -3.45 0.49 -1.29
N VAL A 154 -2.18 0.88 -1.40
CA VAL A 154 -1.34 1.26 -0.26
C VAL A 154 -1.86 2.51 0.44
N ILE A 155 -2.22 3.57 -0.29
CA ILE A 155 -2.69 4.82 0.32
C ILE A 155 -4.04 4.67 1.02
N GLY A 156 -4.87 3.70 0.58
CA GLY A 156 -6.23 3.52 1.10
C GLY A 156 -6.39 2.40 2.11
N HIS A 157 -5.34 1.66 2.48
CA HIS A 157 -5.48 0.46 3.32
C HIS A 157 -5.91 0.75 4.77
N HIS A 158 -5.78 1.97 5.24
CA HIS A 158 -6.29 2.44 6.52
C HIS A 158 -7.54 3.35 6.39
N GLU A 159 -8.11 3.46 5.19
CA GLU A 159 -9.41 4.10 5.06
C GLU A 159 -10.50 3.19 5.58
N HIS A 160 -11.47 3.77 6.31
CA HIS A 160 -12.61 3.05 6.84
C HIS A 160 -13.85 3.30 5.97
N TYR A 161 -14.68 2.28 5.79
CA TYR A 161 -15.88 2.38 4.96
C TYR A 161 -16.83 3.50 5.41
N ASP A 162 -16.80 3.86 6.71
CA ASP A 162 -17.57 4.95 7.31
C ASP A 162 -16.89 6.35 7.17
N GLY A 163 -15.75 6.45 6.52
CA GLY A 163 -15.02 7.70 6.30
C GLY A 163 -14.19 8.19 7.50
N LYS A 164 -14.05 7.38 8.55
CA LYS A 164 -13.26 7.75 9.74
C LYS A 164 -11.82 7.26 9.68
N GLY A 165 -11.43 6.65 8.58
CA GLY A 165 -10.06 6.21 8.32
C GLY A 165 -9.10 7.35 8.01
N TYR A 166 -7.93 7.02 7.52
CA TYR A 166 -6.87 7.94 7.12
C TYR A 166 -6.09 7.39 5.92
N PRO A 167 -5.32 8.21 5.18
CA PRO A 167 -5.05 9.65 5.40
C PRO A 167 -6.09 10.58 4.77
N ARG A 168 -6.91 10.12 3.81
CA ARG A 168 -7.77 10.96 2.97
C ARG A 168 -9.20 11.10 3.47
N ARG A 169 -9.63 10.24 4.38
CA ARG A 169 -10.97 10.17 4.96
C ARG A 169 -12.06 10.01 3.88
N ILE A 170 -11.77 9.20 2.88
CA ILE A 170 -12.76 8.80 1.87
C ILE A 170 -13.63 7.67 2.42
N ALA A 171 -14.84 7.52 1.88
CA ALA A 171 -15.83 6.59 2.43
C ALA A 171 -16.46 5.70 1.36
N GLY A 172 -17.00 4.58 1.78
CA GLY A 172 -17.79 3.71 0.94
C GLY A 172 -17.01 3.20 -0.28
N GLU A 173 -17.60 3.33 -1.44
CA GLU A 173 -17.04 2.85 -2.70
C GLU A 173 -16.04 3.81 -3.34
N ASP A 174 -15.86 5.02 -2.80
CA ASP A 174 -14.76 5.91 -3.16
C ASP A 174 -13.40 5.32 -2.73
N ILE A 175 -13.40 4.37 -1.77
CA ILE A 175 -12.20 3.59 -1.41
C ILE A 175 -11.99 2.52 -2.48
N PRO A 176 -10.81 2.48 -3.13
CA PRO A 176 -10.49 1.45 -4.12
C PRO A 176 -10.73 0.04 -3.58
N LEU A 177 -11.30 -0.86 -4.38
CA LEU A 177 -11.56 -2.24 -3.95
C LEU A 177 -10.28 -2.94 -3.48
N THR A 178 -9.16 -2.68 -4.14
CA THR A 178 -7.84 -3.21 -3.74
C THR A 178 -7.43 -2.76 -2.34
N ALA A 179 -7.71 -1.50 -1.97
CA ALA A 179 -7.45 -0.97 -0.64
C ALA A 179 -8.38 -1.60 0.41
N ARG A 180 -9.66 -1.78 0.08
CA ARG A 180 -10.63 -2.47 0.97
C ARG A 180 -10.24 -3.91 1.24
N ILE A 181 -9.77 -4.65 0.22
CA ILE A 181 -9.27 -6.01 0.36
C ILE A 181 -8.04 -6.03 1.26
N LEU A 182 -7.11 -5.12 1.04
CA LEU A 182 -5.88 -5.01 1.83
C LEU A 182 -6.19 -4.68 3.30
N CYS A 183 -7.10 -3.73 3.56
CA CYS A 183 -7.58 -3.39 4.91
C CYS A 183 -8.14 -4.60 5.68
N VAL A 184 -8.95 -5.43 5.01
CA VAL A 184 -9.52 -6.64 5.63
C VAL A 184 -8.42 -7.66 5.93
N ALA A 185 -7.50 -7.89 5.00
CA ALA A 185 -6.43 -8.86 5.16
C ALA A 185 -5.45 -8.46 6.28
N ASP A 186 -5.05 -7.18 6.32
CA ASP A 186 -4.20 -6.64 7.38
C ASP A 186 -4.87 -6.75 8.75
N SER A 187 -6.12 -6.31 8.86
CA SER A 187 -6.90 -6.40 10.10
C SER A 187 -7.05 -7.85 10.57
N PHE A 188 -7.27 -8.80 9.64
CA PHE A 188 -7.40 -10.20 9.96
C PHE A 188 -6.08 -10.78 10.50
N ASP A 189 -4.94 -10.52 9.84
CA ASP A 189 -3.65 -10.95 10.35
C ASP A 189 -3.35 -10.30 11.70
N ALA A 190 -3.64 -9.00 11.82
CA ALA A 190 -3.48 -8.27 13.07
C ALA A 190 -4.27 -8.86 14.26
N MET A 191 -5.42 -9.45 14.01
CA MET A 191 -6.27 -10.08 15.03
C MET A 191 -5.85 -11.52 15.32
N THR A 192 -5.41 -12.26 14.33
CA THR A 192 -5.14 -13.70 14.43
C THR A 192 -3.68 -14.05 14.74
N SER A 193 -2.75 -13.10 14.56
CA SER A 193 -1.34 -13.25 14.90
C SER A 193 -1.06 -12.88 16.35
N ILE A 194 -0.08 -13.57 16.96
CA ILE A 194 0.41 -13.26 18.30
C ILE A 194 1.29 -12.00 18.21
N ARG A 195 1.01 -11.00 19.03
CA ARG A 195 1.78 -9.75 19.14
C ARG A 195 2.41 -9.63 20.52
N CYS A 196 3.51 -8.90 20.64
CA CYS A 196 4.20 -8.72 21.91
C CYS A 196 3.30 -8.15 23.05
N TYR A 197 2.25 -7.42 22.66
CA TYR A 197 1.28 -6.78 23.58
C TYR A 197 -0.13 -7.39 23.52
N LYS A 198 -0.40 -8.43 22.66
CA LYS A 198 -1.75 -8.99 22.50
C LYS A 198 -1.72 -10.45 22.11
N LYS A 199 -2.55 -11.27 22.76
CA LYS A 199 -2.79 -12.65 22.35
C LYS A 199 -3.64 -12.69 21.08
N ALA A 200 -3.38 -13.68 20.22
CA ALA A 200 -4.21 -13.91 19.03
C ALA A 200 -5.66 -14.22 19.40
N PHE A 201 -6.60 -13.67 18.64
CA PHE A 201 -7.99 -14.10 18.70
C PHE A 201 -8.16 -15.45 17.98
N PRO A 202 -9.08 -16.32 18.43
CA PRO A 202 -9.49 -17.46 17.61
C PRO A 202 -10.07 -17.00 16.28
N VAL A 203 -9.74 -17.69 15.18
CA VAL A 203 -10.22 -17.36 13.82
C VAL A 203 -11.73 -17.20 13.72
N LYS A 204 -12.49 -17.93 14.57
CA LYS A 204 -13.97 -17.80 14.62
C LYS A 204 -14.48 -16.47 15.20
N VAL A 205 -13.59 -15.67 15.80
CA VAL A 205 -13.91 -14.40 16.49
C VAL A 205 -13.34 -13.21 15.71
N ALA A 206 -12.30 -13.44 14.89
CA ALA A 206 -11.76 -12.47 13.95
C ALA A 206 -12.63 -12.40 12.69
#